data_3ed9003ae01f52e08260360b4d38fd72
#
_entry.id   3ed9003ae01f52e08260360b4d38fd72
#
_cell.length_a   1.000
_cell.length_b   1.000
_cell.length_c   1.000
_cell.angle_alpha   90.00
_cell.angle_beta   90.00
_cell.angle_gamma   90.00
#
_symmetry.space_group_name_H-M   'P 1'
#
loop_
_entity.id
_entity.type
_entity.pdbx_description
1 polymer ?
#
loop_
_entity_poly.entity_id
_entity_poly.type
_entity_poly.pdbx_seq_one_letter_code
_entity_poly.pdbx_strand_id
1 'polypeptide(L)'
;MSAWSNRHLWDRTLHHYPERGPRSAYLAVAVLASIVLYDQQYVAGAVGPSLLAHFHISFRFYLTVVVVASAAGAVASLVAGLADRWGRANLVVWGLLAASLVTTFGIPAAPDAMAYAALVAVVGFVEGMVLVATPALVRDFSPQMGRGTAMGMWTLGPVMGSLVVSEVASNTLDHLHAWQDQYQIAGITGIVMFLVALVSLRELSPQLRDQRMVSMRERALVEARARGIDVHAAVRRQWRQMATGSVIVPAVGISLFLLIYYAAVGFFVIYFTSVFGFSQAQANGLGNWFWAADAVTVVIVGVLSDHVGVRKPFIAVGGLAAVAMTIVFASRATEPATSYTSFVVIISLLSASRGFAYSPWMAAFTETVERRNPALVATGLAIWGWVLRVVVAVAFLVIPEVVSSVTPVVNDGPRLHAITARYPAQVATLQAIDPVTRAALAANAGDRTAIVAAVGQIAGHEHVPPARALTRLVAVRQVPAADRAFLAAHGPTVLAARRQAPGQWRTWWWVCAGGEVVFLPTVLMLAGRWRRSSALQDAAAHRRRVNAELAALHETPPASRAPATTA
;
A
#
# COMPACT_ATOMS: atom_id res chain seq x y z
N MET A 1 -37.25 28.47 4.60
CA MET A 1 -35.84 28.56 5.03
C MET A 1 -35.84 28.32 6.58
N SER A 2 -35.87 27.06 6.99
CA SER A 2 -35.88 26.69 8.39
C SER A 2 -34.45 26.51 8.91
N ALA A 3 -34.17 27.10 10.02
CA ALA A 3 -32.91 27.21 10.73
C ALA A 3 -32.08 25.90 10.69
N TRP A 4 -30.95 25.94 10.07
CA TRP A 4 -29.85 24.96 10.25
C TRP A 4 -29.39 25.13 11.73
N SER A 5 -29.95 24.35 12.61
CA SER A 5 -29.56 24.36 13.99
C SER A 5 -28.18 23.76 14.12
N ASN A 6 -27.27 24.37 14.87
CA ASN A 6 -25.92 23.89 15.19
C ASN A 6 -25.86 22.44 15.74
N ARG A 7 -26.99 21.87 16.12
CA ARG A 7 -27.13 20.47 16.54
C ARG A 7 -26.83 19.49 15.41
N HIS A 8 -27.12 19.82 14.13
CA HIS A 8 -26.90 18.90 12.98
C HIS A 8 -25.44 18.74 12.60
N LEU A 9 -24.55 19.64 12.98
CA LEU A 9 -23.12 19.52 12.67
C LEU A 9 -22.40 18.47 13.53
N TRP A 10 -22.89 18.23 14.74
CA TRP A 10 -22.30 17.26 15.67
C TRP A 10 -23.20 16.05 15.90
N ASP A 11 -24.49 16.21 16.02
CA ASP A 11 -25.47 15.13 16.19
C ASP A 11 -25.86 14.58 14.81
N ARG A 12 -25.29 13.40 14.48
CA ARG A 12 -25.47 12.69 13.21
C ARG A 12 -26.24 11.39 13.39
N THR A 13 -26.84 11.18 14.55
CA THR A 13 -27.48 9.93 14.91
C THR A 13 -28.84 9.77 14.25
N LEU A 14 -29.07 8.58 13.69
CA LEU A 14 -30.35 8.12 13.17
C LEU A 14 -31.02 7.23 14.21
N HIS A 15 -32.26 7.58 14.57
CA HIS A 15 -33.09 6.81 15.48
C HIS A 15 -33.97 5.78 14.77
N HIS A 16 -34.05 5.85 13.43
CA HIS A 16 -34.75 4.88 12.59
C HIS A 16 -33.80 4.37 11.52
N TYR A 17 -33.98 3.09 11.13
CA TYR A 17 -33.17 2.51 10.07
C TYR A 17 -33.55 3.13 8.73
N PRO A 18 -32.57 3.65 7.96
CA PRO A 18 -32.87 4.38 6.73
C PRO A 18 -33.39 3.45 5.61
N GLU A 19 -34.20 4.00 4.74
CA GLU A 19 -34.66 3.36 3.52
C GLU A 19 -33.50 3.05 2.56
N ARG A 20 -33.80 2.32 1.47
CA ARG A 20 -32.74 1.84 0.54
C ARG A 20 -31.92 2.98 -0.07
N GLY A 21 -32.57 4.08 -0.52
CA GLY A 21 -31.90 5.20 -1.18
C GLY A 21 -30.88 5.90 -0.27
N PRO A 22 -31.29 6.51 0.88
CA PRO A 22 -30.38 7.13 1.83
C PRO A 22 -29.29 6.19 2.34
N ARG A 23 -29.65 4.93 2.56
CA ARG A 23 -28.70 3.90 3.00
C ARG A 23 -27.57 3.65 1.99
N SER A 24 -27.92 3.55 0.70
CA SER A 24 -26.92 3.40 -0.35
C SER A 24 -26.00 4.63 -0.45
N ALA A 25 -26.56 5.84 -0.23
CA ALA A 25 -25.77 7.06 -0.17
C ALA A 25 -24.77 7.06 1.00
N TYR A 26 -25.18 6.65 2.21
CA TYR A 26 -24.27 6.55 3.35
C TYR A 26 -23.16 5.53 3.13
N LEU A 27 -23.47 4.38 2.50
CA LEU A 27 -22.49 3.39 2.10
C LEU A 27 -21.49 3.93 1.10
N ALA A 28 -21.97 4.61 0.06
CA ALA A 28 -21.12 5.23 -0.97
C ALA A 28 -20.18 6.26 -0.36
N VAL A 29 -20.69 7.14 0.51
CA VAL A 29 -19.88 8.16 1.20
C VAL A 29 -18.81 7.52 2.08
N ALA A 30 -19.13 6.45 2.83
CA ALA A 30 -18.15 5.76 3.66
C ALA A 30 -17.05 5.07 2.83
N VAL A 31 -17.39 4.49 1.68
CA VAL A 31 -16.42 3.89 0.75
C VAL A 31 -15.56 4.96 0.09
N LEU A 32 -16.15 6.03 -0.43
CA LEU A 32 -15.42 7.15 -1.05
C LEU A 32 -14.49 7.84 -0.04
N ALA A 33 -14.93 8.02 1.21
CA ALA A 33 -14.08 8.53 2.27
C ALA A 33 -12.84 7.67 2.49
N SER A 34 -12.99 6.33 2.44
CA SER A 34 -11.85 5.41 2.53
C SER A 34 -10.92 5.54 1.34
N ILE A 35 -11.44 5.66 0.11
CA ILE A 35 -10.63 5.83 -1.11
C ILE A 35 -9.80 7.11 -1.02
N VAL A 36 -10.41 8.23 -0.62
CA VAL A 36 -9.74 9.53 -0.49
C VAL A 36 -8.67 9.51 0.61
N LEU A 37 -8.89 8.81 1.71
CA LEU A 37 -7.87 8.65 2.75
C LEU A 37 -6.66 7.86 2.23
N TYR A 38 -6.88 6.77 1.49
CA TYR A 38 -5.79 6.02 0.86
C TYR A 38 -5.09 6.82 -0.24
N ASP A 39 -5.82 7.65 -1.00
CA ASP A 39 -5.23 8.60 -1.94
C ASP A 39 -4.24 9.53 -1.22
N GLN A 40 -4.64 10.18 -0.12
CA GLN A 40 -3.76 11.03 0.67
C GLN A 40 -2.55 10.28 1.24
N GLN A 41 -2.74 9.06 1.72
CA GLN A 41 -1.68 8.23 2.30
C GLN A 41 -0.62 7.84 1.27
N TYR A 42 -1.00 7.63 0.02
CA TYR A 42 -0.14 7.06 -1.01
C TYR A 42 0.54 8.10 -1.90
N VAL A 43 0.26 9.39 -1.73
CA VAL A 43 0.94 10.49 -2.47
C VAL A 43 2.45 10.39 -2.37
N ALA A 44 3.00 10.04 -1.18
CA ALA A 44 4.44 9.88 -0.99
C ALA A 44 5.07 8.90 -1.99
N GLY A 45 4.36 7.81 -2.33
CA GLY A 45 4.83 6.82 -3.32
C GLY A 45 4.90 7.38 -4.73
N ALA A 46 3.95 8.24 -5.11
CA ALA A 46 3.87 8.86 -6.43
C ALA A 46 4.97 9.90 -6.68
N VAL A 47 5.39 10.61 -5.63
CA VAL A 47 6.41 11.67 -5.70
C VAL A 47 7.70 11.35 -4.95
N GLY A 48 7.93 10.07 -4.65
CA GLY A 48 9.07 9.59 -3.87
C GLY A 48 10.42 10.13 -4.33
N PRO A 49 10.78 10.09 -5.63
CA PRO A 49 12.04 10.66 -6.12
C PRO A 49 12.19 12.16 -5.79
N SER A 50 11.12 12.94 -5.96
CA SER A 50 11.12 14.37 -5.65
C SER A 50 11.30 14.65 -4.15
N LEU A 51 10.70 13.84 -3.28
CA LEU A 51 10.86 13.94 -1.83
C LEU A 51 12.30 13.64 -1.39
N LEU A 52 12.90 12.56 -1.93
CA LEU A 52 14.28 12.21 -1.64
C LEU A 52 15.22 13.36 -2.06
N ALA A 53 15.05 13.88 -3.28
CA ALA A 53 15.88 14.94 -3.83
C ALA A 53 15.68 16.28 -3.09
N HIS A 54 14.43 16.65 -2.74
CA HIS A 54 14.13 17.93 -2.09
C HIS A 54 14.71 18.01 -0.68
N PHE A 55 14.49 16.97 0.13
CA PHE A 55 14.96 16.92 1.50
C PHE A 55 16.38 16.36 1.66
N HIS A 56 17.02 15.94 0.56
CA HIS A 56 18.32 15.24 0.56
C HIS A 56 18.38 14.06 1.54
N ILE A 57 17.26 13.33 1.65
CA ILE A 57 17.12 12.17 2.55
C ILE A 57 17.55 10.88 1.87
N SER A 58 17.99 9.92 2.69
CA SER A 58 18.29 8.57 2.21
C SER A 58 17.03 7.78 1.94
N PHE A 59 17.11 6.78 1.07
CA PHE A 59 16.01 5.83 0.84
C PHE A 59 15.60 5.11 2.12
N ARG A 60 16.57 4.82 3.00
CA ARG A 60 16.29 4.26 4.34
C ARG A 60 15.41 5.21 5.17
N PHE A 61 15.75 6.50 5.24
CA PHE A 61 14.96 7.47 5.98
C PHE A 61 13.53 7.58 5.42
N TYR A 62 13.39 7.67 4.10
CA TYR A 62 12.09 7.71 3.44
C TYR A 62 11.19 6.51 3.83
N LEU A 63 11.72 5.29 3.75
CA LEU A 63 10.96 4.09 4.14
C LEU A 63 10.71 4.02 5.65
N THR A 64 11.63 4.54 6.48
CA THR A 64 11.41 4.65 7.94
C THR A 64 10.22 5.56 8.24
N VAL A 65 10.07 6.69 7.52
CA VAL A 65 8.90 7.58 7.68
C VAL A 65 7.60 6.82 7.37
N VAL A 66 7.56 6.04 6.28
CA VAL A 66 6.39 5.24 5.92
C VAL A 66 6.06 4.19 7.01
N VAL A 67 7.08 3.52 7.56
CA VAL A 67 6.91 2.56 8.67
C VAL A 67 6.40 3.24 9.93
N VAL A 68 6.96 4.41 10.29
CA VAL A 68 6.54 5.18 11.48
C VAL A 68 5.09 5.65 11.33
N ALA A 69 4.70 6.16 10.16
CA ALA A 69 3.32 6.58 9.89
C ALA A 69 2.35 5.37 9.99
N SER A 70 2.74 4.22 9.44
CA SER A 70 1.95 2.98 9.55
C SER A 70 1.83 2.48 10.99
N ALA A 71 2.89 2.60 11.77
CA ALA A 71 2.89 2.27 13.19
C ALA A 71 2.01 3.22 14.00
N ALA A 72 2.07 4.53 13.72
CA ALA A 72 1.19 5.54 14.32
C ALA A 72 -0.29 5.22 14.03
N GLY A 73 -0.63 4.85 12.80
CA GLY A 73 -1.97 4.39 12.42
C GLY A 73 -2.39 3.09 13.12
N ALA A 74 -1.46 2.16 13.34
CA ALA A 74 -1.74 0.95 14.11
C ALA A 74 -2.05 1.26 15.58
N VAL A 75 -1.30 2.17 16.21
CA VAL A 75 -1.58 2.66 17.58
C VAL A 75 -2.92 3.37 17.63
N ALA A 76 -3.22 4.23 16.65
CA ALA A 76 -4.50 4.93 16.56
C ALA A 76 -5.68 3.96 16.45
N SER A 77 -5.52 2.83 15.78
CA SER A 77 -6.56 1.81 15.67
C SER A 77 -6.94 1.17 17.02
N LEU A 78 -6.02 1.18 18.01
CA LEU A 78 -6.29 0.71 19.38
C LEU A 78 -7.17 1.70 20.17
N VAL A 79 -7.12 2.98 19.79
CA VAL A 79 -7.94 4.04 20.39
C VAL A 79 -9.36 4.06 19.79
N ALA A 80 -9.70 3.07 18.97
CA ALA A 80 -11.00 2.93 18.29
C ALA A 80 -12.22 2.93 19.25
N GLY A 81 -12.05 2.65 20.53
CA GLY A 81 -13.07 2.88 21.56
C GLY A 81 -13.59 4.32 21.64
N LEU A 82 -12.81 5.31 21.15
CA LEU A 82 -13.28 6.68 20.96
C LEU A 82 -14.41 6.77 19.92
N ALA A 83 -14.42 5.93 18.90
CA ALA A 83 -15.48 5.91 17.91
C ALA A 83 -16.87 5.64 18.50
N ASP A 84 -16.94 4.88 19.59
CA ASP A 84 -18.19 4.63 20.29
C ASP A 84 -18.61 5.80 21.21
N ARG A 85 -17.64 6.63 21.65
CA ARG A 85 -17.91 7.83 22.48
C ARG A 85 -18.23 9.08 21.66
N TRP A 86 -17.48 9.31 20.58
CA TRP A 86 -17.61 10.53 19.75
C TRP A 86 -18.54 10.35 18.56
N GLY A 87 -18.90 9.10 18.26
CA GLY A 87 -19.65 8.71 17.08
C GLY A 87 -18.74 8.37 15.90
N ARG A 88 -19.08 7.31 15.18
CA ARG A 88 -18.32 6.82 14.01
C ARG A 88 -18.34 7.81 12.87
N ALA A 89 -19.51 8.42 12.61
CA ALA A 89 -19.66 9.41 11.55
C ALA A 89 -18.86 10.69 11.86
N ASN A 90 -18.87 11.15 13.11
CA ASN A 90 -18.07 12.29 13.54
C ASN A 90 -16.57 12.03 13.39
N LEU A 91 -16.11 10.82 13.76
CA LEU A 91 -14.70 10.45 13.63
C LEU A 91 -14.24 10.47 12.16
N VAL A 92 -15.09 9.99 11.24
CA VAL A 92 -14.79 10.04 9.79
C VAL A 92 -14.77 11.49 9.30
N VAL A 93 -15.79 12.30 9.64
CA VAL A 93 -15.92 13.68 9.14
C VAL A 93 -14.76 14.54 9.63
N TRP A 94 -14.53 14.60 10.95
CA TRP A 94 -13.49 15.46 11.50
C TRP A 94 -12.08 14.92 11.27
N GLY A 95 -11.93 13.60 11.17
CA GLY A 95 -10.68 12.97 10.77
C GLY A 95 -10.30 13.29 9.32
N LEU A 96 -11.27 13.24 8.39
CA LEU A 96 -11.05 13.70 7.00
C LEU A 96 -10.58 15.14 6.97
N LEU A 97 -11.23 16.05 7.71
CA LEU A 97 -10.80 17.44 7.75
C LEU A 97 -9.38 17.58 8.27
N ALA A 98 -9.08 16.95 9.41
CA ALA A 98 -7.76 17.04 10.02
C ALA A 98 -6.65 16.50 9.10
N ALA A 99 -6.83 15.28 8.55
CA ALA A 99 -5.88 14.71 7.60
C ALA A 99 -5.72 15.60 6.37
N SER A 100 -6.82 16.08 5.79
CA SER A 100 -6.79 16.90 4.58
C SER A 100 -6.14 18.27 4.78
N LEU A 101 -6.34 18.93 5.92
CA LEU A 101 -5.66 20.20 6.25
C LEU A 101 -4.15 19.99 6.37
N VAL A 102 -3.72 18.94 7.06
CA VAL A 102 -2.29 18.62 7.18
C VAL A 102 -1.70 18.27 5.81
N THR A 103 -2.42 17.51 4.99
CA THR A 103 -2.00 17.12 3.66
C THR A 103 -1.94 18.32 2.70
N THR A 104 -2.92 19.24 2.75
CA THR A 104 -2.97 20.43 1.85
C THR A 104 -1.95 21.49 2.22
N PHE A 105 -1.80 21.79 3.51
CA PHE A 105 -1.04 22.94 3.97
C PHE A 105 0.18 22.55 4.78
N GLY A 106 0.09 21.55 5.64
CA GLY A 106 1.16 21.17 6.55
C GLY A 106 2.34 20.53 5.83
N ILE A 107 2.09 19.43 5.12
CA ILE A 107 3.15 18.67 4.44
C ILE A 107 3.87 19.51 3.38
N PRO A 108 3.17 20.26 2.48
CA PRO A 108 3.83 21.12 1.51
C PRO A 108 4.68 22.24 2.11
N ALA A 109 4.35 22.69 3.31
CA ALA A 109 5.07 23.73 4.04
C ALA A 109 6.16 23.21 4.99
N ALA A 110 6.44 21.91 5.00
CA ALA A 110 7.45 21.32 5.89
C ALA A 110 8.85 21.89 5.60
N PRO A 111 9.50 22.52 6.60
CA PRO A 111 10.79 23.21 6.40
C PRO A 111 11.95 22.22 6.26
N ASP A 112 11.83 21.02 6.79
CA ASP A 112 12.86 20.00 6.80
C ASP A 112 12.29 18.57 6.83
N ALA A 113 13.16 17.59 6.70
CA ALA A 113 12.81 16.18 6.66
C ALA A 113 12.14 15.66 7.95
N MET A 114 12.50 16.23 9.12
CA MET A 114 11.92 15.80 10.41
C MET A 114 10.51 16.35 10.57
N ALA A 115 10.28 17.59 10.17
CA ALA A 115 8.93 18.18 10.14
C ALA A 115 8.03 17.41 9.16
N TYR A 116 8.54 17.09 7.97
CA TYR A 116 7.84 16.22 7.01
C TYR A 116 7.47 14.87 7.66
N ALA A 117 8.43 14.19 8.28
CA ALA A 117 8.21 12.90 8.93
C ALA A 117 7.14 12.97 10.06
N ALA A 118 7.20 14.02 10.87
CA ALA A 118 6.25 14.26 11.94
C ALA A 118 4.82 14.48 11.39
N LEU A 119 4.67 15.29 10.34
CA LEU A 119 3.38 15.57 9.71
C LEU A 119 2.78 14.33 9.05
N VAL A 120 3.60 13.54 8.34
CA VAL A 120 3.17 12.25 7.77
C VAL A 120 2.75 11.26 8.86
N ALA A 121 3.44 11.22 10.00
CA ALA A 121 3.04 10.39 11.14
C ALA A 121 1.71 10.85 11.75
N VAL A 122 1.45 12.18 11.83
CA VAL A 122 0.16 12.74 12.27
C VAL A 122 -0.97 12.33 11.32
N VAL A 123 -0.76 12.45 10.00
CA VAL A 123 -1.75 11.99 8.99
C VAL A 123 -2.00 10.50 9.16
N GLY A 124 -0.96 9.67 9.25
CA GLY A 124 -1.08 8.23 9.46
C GLY A 124 -1.85 7.87 10.74
N PHE A 125 -1.65 8.62 11.82
CA PHE A 125 -2.41 8.45 13.07
C PHE A 125 -3.91 8.75 12.88
N VAL A 126 -4.23 9.88 12.27
CA VAL A 126 -5.62 10.28 12.01
C VAL A 126 -6.32 9.29 11.10
N GLU A 127 -5.65 8.89 10.02
CA GLU A 127 -6.16 7.88 9.07
C GLU A 127 -6.40 6.54 9.76
N GLY A 128 -5.50 6.11 10.63
CA GLY A 128 -5.66 4.88 11.40
C GLY A 128 -6.94 4.86 12.24
N MET A 129 -7.32 6.00 12.83
CA MET A 129 -8.60 6.13 13.53
C MET A 129 -9.80 6.05 12.58
N VAL A 130 -9.75 6.78 11.47
CA VAL A 130 -10.86 6.85 10.51
C VAL A 130 -11.10 5.51 9.81
N LEU A 131 -10.01 4.81 9.44
CA LEU A 131 -10.08 3.49 8.79
C LEU A 131 -10.64 2.38 9.69
N VAL A 132 -10.76 2.59 10.99
CA VAL A 132 -11.52 1.69 11.88
C VAL A 132 -13.01 2.04 11.90
N ALA A 133 -13.35 3.32 11.78
CA ALA A 133 -14.74 3.78 11.80
C ALA A 133 -15.49 3.47 10.50
N THR A 134 -14.83 3.57 9.34
CA THR A 134 -15.46 3.38 8.02
C THR A 134 -16.02 1.97 7.80
N PRO A 135 -15.32 0.84 8.07
CA PRO A 135 -15.90 -0.50 7.90
C PRO A 135 -17.03 -0.76 8.90
N ALA A 136 -16.98 -0.12 10.07
CA ALA A 136 -18.06 -0.22 11.04
C ALA A 136 -19.33 0.46 10.50
N LEU A 137 -19.23 1.65 9.88
CA LEU A 137 -20.34 2.32 9.20
C LEU A 137 -20.86 1.50 8.02
N VAL A 138 -19.98 0.97 7.19
CA VAL A 138 -20.35 0.07 6.07
C VAL A 138 -21.16 -1.11 6.59
N ARG A 139 -20.75 -1.72 7.68
CA ARG A 139 -21.47 -2.82 8.32
C ARG A 139 -22.83 -2.40 8.87
N ASP A 140 -22.92 -1.22 9.48
CA ASP A 140 -24.15 -0.72 10.09
C ASP A 140 -25.23 -0.47 9.03
N PHE A 141 -24.87 0.02 7.85
CA PHE A 141 -25.78 0.30 6.75
C PHE A 141 -25.96 -0.86 5.76
N SER A 142 -25.17 -1.93 5.85
CA SER A 142 -25.34 -3.09 4.97
C SER A 142 -26.43 -4.04 5.49
N PRO A 143 -27.41 -4.45 4.66
CA PRO A 143 -28.32 -5.54 5.02
C PRO A 143 -27.53 -6.85 5.12
N GLN A 144 -28.07 -7.84 5.82
CA GLN A 144 -27.42 -9.16 5.94
C GLN A 144 -27.13 -9.79 4.58
N MET A 145 -28.10 -9.73 3.65
CA MET A 145 -27.88 -10.03 2.23
C MET A 145 -27.25 -8.82 1.56
N GLY A 146 -26.06 -8.96 1.02
CA GLY A 146 -25.29 -7.90 0.38
C GLY A 146 -24.19 -7.27 1.25
N ARG A 147 -24.02 -7.70 2.51
CA ARG A 147 -22.91 -7.24 3.36
C ARG A 147 -21.55 -7.63 2.79
N GLY A 148 -21.43 -8.82 2.21
CA GLY A 148 -20.22 -9.26 1.52
C GLY A 148 -19.83 -8.30 0.39
N THR A 149 -20.80 -7.91 -0.45
CA THR A 149 -20.59 -6.93 -1.53
C THR A 149 -20.16 -5.56 -0.99
N ALA A 150 -20.83 -5.05 0.04
CA ALA A 150 -20.50 -3.74 0.61
C ALA A 150 -19.11 -3.73 1.27
N MET A 151 -18.76 -4.78 1.99
CA MET A 151 -17.42 -4.95 2.56
C MET A 151 -16.37 -5.18 1.47
N GLY A 152 -16.71 -5.91 0.40
CA GLY A 152 -15.85 -6.06 -0.78
C GLY A 152 -15.56 -4.72 -1.44
N MET A 153 -16.54 -3.85 -1.61
CA MET A 153 -16.34 -2.49 -2.13
C MET A 153 -15.46 -1.65 -1.21
N TRP A 154 -15.60 -1.79 0.11
CA TRP A 154 -14.73 -1.10 1.04
C TRP A 154 -13.28 -1.60 0.97
N THR A 155 -13.07 -2.90 0.81
CA THR A 155 -11.72 -3.49 0.67
C THR A 155 -11.01 -3.10 -0.62
N LEU A 156 -11.73 -2.58 -1.62
CA LEU A 156 -11.13 -1.95 -2.80
C LEU A 156 -10.56 -0.56 -2.51
N GLY A 157 -10.82 0.02 -1.34
CA GLY A 157 -10.34 1.35 -0.96
C GLY A 157 -8.85 1.59 -1.22
N PRO A 158 -7.94 0.72 -0.75
CA PRO A 158 -6.49 0.86 -1.02
C PRO A 158 -6.13 0.81 -2.50
N VAL A 159 -6.75 -0.09 -3.27
CA VAL A 159 -6.48 -0.23 -4.72
C VAL A 159 -6.98 0.99 -5.49
N MET A 160 -8.18 1.45 -5.17
CA MET A 160 -8.77 2.63 -5.81
C MET A 160 -8.05 3.92 -5.39
N GLY A 161 -7.62 4.05 -4.13
CA GLY A 161 -6.80 5.17 -3.68
C GLY A 161 -5.46 5.23 -4.41
N SER A 162 -4.79 4.08 -4.58
CA SER A 162 -3.56 3.98 -5.38
C SER A 162 -3.80 4.33 -6.85
N LEU A 163 -4.93 3.91 -7.43
CA LEU A 163 -5.30 4.26 -8.81
C LEU A 163 -5.51 5.77 -8.95
N VAL A 164 -6.24 6.40 -8.03
CA VAL A 164 -6.49 7.86 -8.06
C VAL A 164 -5.19 8.63 -7.97
N VAL A 165 -4.33 8.31 -7.02
CA VAL A 165 -3.01 8.96 -6.86
C VAL A 165 -2.15 8.81 -8.12
N SER A 166 -2.10 7.61 -8.68
CA SER A 166 -1.29 7.35 -9.88
C SER A 166 -1.85 8.07 -11.11
N GLU A 167 -3.20 8.11 -11.26
CA GLU A 167 -3.87 8.80 -12.36
C GLU A 167 -3.68 10.31 -12.27
N VAL A 168 -3.85 10.91 -11.09
CA VAL A 168 -3.58 12.33 -10.87
C VAL A 168 -2.11 12.64 -11.17
N ALA A 169 -1.18 11.90 -10.59
CA ALA A 169 0.24 12.16 -10.75
C ALA A 169 0.72 11.97 -12.19
N SER A 170 0.23 10.95 -12.91
CA SER A 170 0.62 10.70 -14.31
C SER A 170 0.16 11.81 -15.27
N ASN A 171 -0.96 12.47 -14.96
CA ASN A 171 -1.51 13.51 -15.82
C ASN A 171 -1.12 14.95 -15.41
N THR A 172 -0.61 15.13 -14.19
CA THR A 172 -0.32 16.48 -13.67
C THR A 172 1.16 16.79 -13.48
N LEU A 173 2.02 15.78 -13.21
CA LEU A 173 3.44 16.01 -12.91
C LEU A 173 4.25 16.61 -14.08
N ASP A 174 3.83 16.41 -15.31
CA ASP A 174 4.47 17.03 -16.47
C ASP A 174 4.13 18.53 -16.62
N HIS A 175 3.10 19.01 -15.92
CA HIS A 175 2.64 20.41 -15.92
C HIS A 175 2.88 21.09 -14.58
N LEU A 176 2.65 20.38 -13.48
CA LEU A 176 2.87 20.82 -12.11
C LEU A 176 4.12 20.11 -11.58
N HIS A 177 5.27 20.75 -11.72
CA HIS A 177 6.57 20.14 -11.44
C HIS A 177 6.90 20.01 -9.95
N ALA A 178 6.14 20.68 -9.07
CA ALA A 178 6.37 20.66 -7.64
C ALA A 178 5.68 19.43 -6.99
N TRP A 179 6.41 18.69 -6.18
CA TRP A 179 5.83 17.56 -5.43
C TRP A 179 4.73 18.01 -4.46
N GLN A 180 4.81 19.25 -3.99
CA GLN A 180 3.83 19.89 -3.12
C GLN A 180 2.43 19.92 -3.76
N ASP A 181 2.35 20.16 -5.07
CA ASP A 181 1.09 20.25 -5.80
C ASP A 181 0.31 18.95 -5.71
N GLN A 182 0.98 17.79 -5.72
CA GLN A 182 0.33 16.48 -5.58
C GLN A 182 -0.32 16.32 -4.20
N TYR A 183 0.35 16.75 -3.13
CA TYR A 183 -0.23 16.77 -1.79
C TYR A 183 -1.39 17.75 -1.68
N GLN A 184 -1.30 18.92 -2.33
CA GLN A 184 -2.37 19.90 -2.34
C GLN A 184 -3.60 19.38 -3.07
N ILE A 185 -3.44 18.73 -4.22
CA ILE A 185 -4.54 18.12 -4.97
C ILE A 185 -5.24 17.05 -4.12
N ALA A 186 -4.48 16.10 -3.56
CA ALA A 186 -5.04 15.05 -2.70
C ALA A 186 -5.72 15.63 -1.44
N GLY A 187 -5.11 16.64 -0.83
CA GLY A 187 -5.68 17.31 0.35
C GLY A 187 -6.96 18.09 0.03
N ILE A 188 -7.00 18.82 -1.09
CA ILE A 188 -8.20 19.54 -1.56
C ILE A 188 -9.32 18.53 -1.86
N THR A 189 -9.01 17.41 -2.52
CA THR A 189 -9.96 16.32 -2.74
C THR A 189 -10.53 15.81 -1.42
N GLY A 190 -9.69 15.70 -0.39
CA GLY A 190 -10.11 15.34 0.96
C GLY A 190 -11.00 16.39 1.64
N ILE A 191 -10.72 17.69 1.43
CA ILE A 191 -11.59 18.77 1.94
C ILE A 191 -12.97 18.72 1.25
N VAL A 192 -13.01 18.48 -0.05
CA VAL A 192 -14.28 18.29 -0.78
C VAL A 192 -15.03 17.08 -0.21
N MET A 193 -14.33 15.95 0.00
CA MET A 193 -14.94 14.77 0.60
C MET A 193 -15.41 15.00 2.04
N PHE A 194 -14.67 15.80 2.83
CA PHE A 194 -15.12 16.26 4.14
C PHE A 194 -16.45 17.02 4.05
N LEU A 195 -16.59 17.97 3.12
CA LEU A 195 -17.84 18.73 2.94
C LEU A 195 -19.01 17.82 2.55
N VAL A 196 -18.77 16.86 1.65
CA VAL A 196 -19.77 15.85 1.29
C VAL A 196 -20.16 15.01 2.51
N ALA A 197 -19.19 14.52 3.27
CA ALA A 197 -19.43 13.71 4.46
C ALA A 197 -20.09 14.54 5.58
N LEU A 198 -19.73 15.83 5.72
CA LEU A 198 -20.31 16.75 6.69
C LEU A 198 -21.82 16.87 6.50
N VAL A 199 -22.27 16.96 5.28
CA VAL A 199 -23.69 17.12 4.95
C VAL A 199 -24.42 15.78 4.94
N SER A 200 -23.81 14.73 4.36
CA SER A 200 -24.53 13.50 4.01
C SER A 200 -24.31 12.36 4.99
N LEU A 201 -23.14 12.24 5.66
CA LEU A 201 -22.84 11.06 6.48
C LEU A 201 -23.61 11.08 7.81
N ARG A 202 -24.25 9.95 8.10
CA ARG A 202 -24.99 9.69 9.35
C ARG A 202 -24.51 8.38 9.98
N GLU A 203 -24.93 8.12 11.20
CA GLU A 203 -24.71 6.85 11.90
C GLU A 203 -25.97 6.39 12.63
N LEU A 204 -26.06 5.10 12.91
CA LEU A 204 -27.15 4.56 13.70
C LEU A 204 -26.96 4.88 15.18
N SER A 205 -28.05 5.20 15.90
CA SER A 205 -28.00 5.36 17.35
C SER A 205 -27.46 4.09 18.03
N PRO A 206 -26.79 4.21 19.20
CA PRO A 206 -26.28 3.04 19.93
C PRO A 206 -27.36 1.99 20.18
N GLN A 207 -28.57 2.40 20.57
CA GLN A 207 -29.70 1.50 20.80
C GLN A 207 -30.09 0.71 19.55
N LEU A 208 -30.16 1.38 18.39
CA LEU A 208 -30.51 0.73 17.13
C LEU A 208 -29.39 -0.23 16.65
N ARG A 209 -28.13 0.11 16.92
CA ARG A 209 -26.98 -0.76 16.67
C ARG A 209 -27.03 -2.02 17.54
N ASP A 210 -27.30 -1.86 18.84
CA ASP A 210 -27.34 -2.95 19.80
C ASP A 210 -28.44 -3.95 19.46
N GLN A 211 -29.63 -3.50 19.11
CA GLN A 211 -30.71 -4.37 18.63
C GLN A 211 -30.30 -5.23 17.43
N ARG A 212 -29.55 -4.67 16.50
CA ARG A 212 -29.04 -5.44 15.33
C ARG A 212 -27.84 -6.33 15.65
N MET A 213 -26.99 -5.90 16.59
CA MET A 213 -25.85 -6.70 17.06
C MET A 213 -26.30 -7.93 17.84
N VAL A 214 -27.36 -7.82 18.64
CA VAL A 214 -27.94 -8.96 19.37
C VAL A 214 -28.37 -10.06 18.40
N SER A 215 -29.12 -9.73 17.35
CA SER A 215 -29.59 -10.71 16.36
C SER A 215 -28.44 -11.41 15.60
N MET A 216 -27.34 -10.70 15.37
CA MET A 216 -26.14 -11.26 14.72
C MET A 216 -25.33 -12.14 15.66
N ARG A 217 -25.22 -11.73 16.92
CA ARG A 217 -24.54 -12.52 17.95
C ARG A 217 -25.31 -13.82 18.23
N GLU A 218 -26.61 -13.76 18.30
CA GLU A 218 -27.48 -14.94 18.45
C GLU A 218 -27.30 -15.90 17.29
N ARG A 219 -27.28 -15.42 16.05
CA ARG A 219 -27.03 -16.26 14.88
C ARG A 219 -25.64 -16.89 14.92
N ALA A 220 -24.60 -16.12 15.25
CA ALA A 220 -23.24 -16.66 15.38
C ALA A 220 -23.16 -17.71 16.50
N LEU A 221 -23.93 -17.55 17.56
CA LEU A 221 -24.02 -18.51 18.65
C LEU A 221 -24.76 -19.80 18.22
N VAL A 222 -25.83 -19.69 17.42
CA VAL A 222 -26.53 -20.86 16.82
C VAL A 222 -25.58 -21.61 15.88
N GLU A 223 -24.85 -20.90 15.03
CA GLU A 223 -23.84 -21.50 14.15
C GLU A 223 -22.68 -22.14 14.93
N ALA A 224 -22.27 -21.57 16.07
CA ALA A 224 -21.26 -22.14 16.96
C ALA A 224 -21.77 -23.45 17.60
N ARG A 225 -23.03 -23.46 18.10
CA ARG A 225 -23.66 -24.68 18.63
C ARG A 225 -23.78 -25.76 17.57
N ALA A 226 -24.24 -25.42 16.36
CA ALA A 226 -24.31 -26.35 15.23
C ALA A 226 -22.96 -26.98 14.85
N ARG A 227 -21.87 -26.36 15.28
CA ARG A 227 -20.48 -26.85 15.15
C ARG A 227 -19.97 -27.56 16.40
N GLY A 228 -20.77 -27.69 17.45
CA GLY A 228 -20.38 -28.31 18.72
C GLY A 228 -19.45 -27.45 19.58
N ILE A 229 -19.43 -26.12 19.38
CA ILE A 229 -18.60 -25.17 20.13
C ILE A 229 -19.40 -24.72 21.37
N ASP A 230 -18.82 -24.86 22.57
CA ASP A 230 -19.40 -24.32 23.80
C ASP A 230 -19.46 -22.79 23.73
N VAL A 231 -20.67 -22.24 23.87
CA VAL A 231 -20.96 -20.82 23.72
C VAL A 231 -20.28 -19.98 24.81
N HIS A 232 -20.16 -20.52 26.04
CA HIS A 232 -19.49 -19.83 27.13
C HIS A 232 -17.96 -19.83 27.00
N ALA A 233 -17.39 -20.90 26.43
CA ALA A 233 -15.97 -21.00 26.10
C ALA A 233 -15.63 -20.18 24.85
N ALA A 234 -16.58 -19.97 23.94
CA ALA A 234 -16.38 -19.32 22.63
C ALA A 234 -15.87 -17.89 22.72
N VAL A 235 -16.16 -17.16 23.81
CA VAL A 235 -15.79 -15.73 23.98
C VAL A 235 -14.60 -15.54 24.94
N ARG A 236 -14.17 -16.60 25.64
CA ARG A 236 -13.02 -16.53 26.57
C ARG A 236 -11.69 -16.62 25.82
N ARG A 237 -10.70 -15.80 26.22
CA ARG A 237 -9.32 -15.81 25.68
C ARG A 237 -9.26 -15.74 24.14
N GLN A 238 -9.98 -14.82 23.53
CA GLN A 238 -10.20 -14.66 22.09
C GLN A 238 -8.90 -14.76 21.26
N TRP A 239 -7.87 -14.01 21.66
CA TRP A 239 -6.58 -14.03 20.97
C TRP A 239 -5.92 -15.40 20.97
N ARG A 240 -5.97 -16.10 22.10
CA ARG A 240 -5.34 -17.42 22.25
C ARG A 240 -6.07 -18.50 21.44
N GLN A 241 -7.38 -18.37 21.26
CA GLN A 241 -8.16 -19.28 20.41
C GLN A 241 -7.86 -19.10 18.93
N MET A 242 -7.59 -17.86 18.49
CA MET A 242 -7.33 -17.53 17.10
C MET A 242 -5.84 -17.55 16.73
N ALA A 243 -4.93 -17.33 17.66
CA ALA A 243 -3.47 -17.39 17.45
C ALA A 243 -2.98 -18.84 17.28
N THR A 244 -3.40 -19.49 16.23
CA THR A 244 -3.08 -20.88 15.91
C THR A 244 -2.43 -21.02 14.55
N GLY A 245 -1.71 -22.10 14.30
CA GLY A 245 -1.04 -22.34 13.02
C GLY A 245 -1.97 -22.24 11.82
N SER A 246 -3.22 -22.70 11.94
CA SER A 246 -4.21 -22.61 10.85
C SER A 246 -4.66 -21.18 10.51
N VAL A 247 -4.41 -20.19 11.38
CA VAL A 247 -4.68 -18.77 11.14
C VAL A 247 -3.39 -18.01 10.85
N ILE A 248 -2.34 -18.23 11.66
CA ILE A 248 -1.09 -17.47 11.53
C ILE A 248 -0.33 -17.83 10.25
N VAL A 249 -0.23 -19.13 9.88
CA VAL A 249 0.56 -19.54 8.71
C VAL A 249 -0.02 -19.01 7.40
N PRO A 250 -1.34 -19.12 7.13
CA PRO A 250 -1.92 -18.47 5.96
C PRO A 250 -1.82 -16.93 6.00
N ALA A 251 -1.90 -16.31 7.19
CA ALA A 251 -1.73 -14.87 7.33
C ALA A 251 -0.28 -14.43 7.00
N VAL A 252 0.73 -15.16 7.44
CA VAL A 252 2.14 -14.93 7.05
C VAL A 252 2.32 -15.15 5.56
N GLY A 253 1.80 -16.26 5.02
CA GLY A 253 1.92 -16.58 3.59
C GLY A 253 1.39 -15.46 2.69
N ILE A 254 0.16 -14.99 2.94
CA ILE A 254 -0.40 -13.89 2.14
C ILE A 254 0.34 -12.57 2.36
N SER A 255 0.87 -12.33 3.57
CA SER A 255 1.63 -11.11 3.83
C SER A 255 2.94 -11.08 3.02
N LEU A 256 3.60 -12.23 2.85
CA LEU A 256 4.75 -12.38 1.96
C LEU A 256 4.36 -12.25 0.48
N PHE A 257 3.22 -12.81 0.08
CA PHE A 257 2.66 -12.66 -1.27
C PHE A 257 2.36 -11.20 -1.62
N LEU A 258 1.97 -10.38 -0.64
CA LEU A 258 1.66 -8.98 -0.81
C LEU A 258 2.88 -8.05 -0.83
N LEU A 259 4.12 -8.55 -0.68
CA LEU A 259 5.32 -7.69 -0.66
C LEU A 259 5.44 -6.85 -1.92
N ILE A 260 5.19 -7.42 -3.11
CA ILE A 260 5.26 -6.67 -4.37
C ILE A 260 4.16 -5.62 -4.49
N TYR A 261 2.97 -5.85 -3.90
CA TYR A 261 1.90 -4.86 -3.80
C TYR A 261 2.36 -3.63 -3.01
N TYR A 262 2.92 -3.85 -1.82
CA TYR A 262 3.42 -2.75 -0.99
C TYR A 262 4.65 -2.07 -1.59
N ALA A 263 5.47 -2.83 -2.33
CA ALA A 263 6.52 -2.28 -3.15
C ALA A 263 5.96 -1.33 -4.22
N ALA A 264 4.86 -1.72 -4.89
CA ALA A 264 4.21 -0.88 -5.88
C ALA A 264 3.66 0.41 -5.27
N VAL A 265 3.01 0.34 -4.10
CA VAL A 265 2.53 1.52 -3.37
C VAL A 265 3.67 2.45 -2.95
N GLY A 266 4.77 1.88 -2.44
CA GLY A 266 5.81 2.67 -1.76
C GLY A 266 6.89 3.22 -2.68
N PHE A 267 7.28 2.48 -3.73
CA PHE A 267 8.51 2.81 -4.46
C PHE A 267 8.60 2.33 -5.92
N PHE A 268 7.51 1.95 -6.59
CA PHE A 268 7.55 1.67 -8.04
C PHE A 268 8.03 2.88 -8.83
N VAL A 269 7.61 4.08 -8.46
CA VAL A 269 8.05 5.30 -9.12
C VAL A 269 9.56 5.47 -8.97
N ILE A 270 10.11 5.24 -7.77
CA ILE A 270 11.56 5.27 -7.53
C ILE A 270 12.28 4.22 -8.38
N TYR A 271 11.74 3.00 -8.47
CA TYR A 271 12.32 1.94 -9.29
C TYR A 271 12.39 2.32 -10.77
N PHE A 272 11.25 2.71 -11.36
CA PHE A 272 11.19 3.02 -12.79
C PHE A 272 12.00 4.25 -13.17
N THR A 273 12.03 5.27 -12.31
CA THR A 273 12.85 6.47 -12.55
C THR A 273 14.34 6.20 -12.40
N SER A 274 14.76 5.41 -11.38
CA SER A 274 16.17 5.17 -11.09
C SER A 274 16.83 4.15 -12.03
N VAL A 275 16.07 3.14 -12.52
CA VAL A 275 16.61 2.05 -13.36
C VAL A 275 16.40 2.32 -14.85
N PHE A 276 15.21 2.77 -15.24
CA PHE A 276 14.82 2.92 -16.65
C PHE A 276 14.84 4.38 -17.13
N GLY A 277 15.01 5.34 -16.21
CA GLY A 277 15.02 6.76 -16.55
C GLY A 277 13.66 7.30 -17.00
N PHE A 278 12.57 6.62 -16.69
CA PHE A 278 11.23 7.14 -16.96
C PHE A 278 10.97 8.40 -16.13
N SER A 279 10.17 9.33 -16.67
CA SER A 279 9.68 10.45 -15.87
C SER A 279 8.78 9.96 -14.73
N GLN A 280 8.61 10.77 -13.69
CA GLN A 280 7.69 10.40 -12.60
C GLN A 280 6.25 10.24 -13.12
N ALA A 281 5.82 11.05 -14.09
CA ALA A 281 4.53 10.92 -14.76
C ALA A 281 4.41 9.57 -15.48
N GLN A 282 5.40 9.18 -16.27
CA GLN A 282 5.43 7.87 -16.93
C GLN A 282 5.41 6.70 -15.92
N ALA A 283 6.19 6.81 -14.85
CA ALA A 283 6.24 5.77 -13.81
C ALA A 283 4.90 5.63 -13.08
N ASN A 284 4.19 6.73 -12.80
CA ASN A 284 2.82 6.71 -12.27
C ASN A 284 1.83 6.17 -13.30
N GLY A 285 2.01 6.50 -14.60
CA GLY A 285 1.22 5.93 -15.69
C GLY A 285 1.30 4.39 -15.75
N LEU A 286 2.47 3.81 -15.45
CA LEU A 286 2.57 2.35 -15.25
C LEU A 286 1.75 1.90 -14.04
N GLY A 287 1.75 2.67 -12.95
CA GLY A 287 0.91 2.44 -11.77
C GLY A 287 -0.58 2.35 -12.13
N ASN A 288 -1.09 3.19 -13.04
CA ASN A 288 -2.49 3.14 -13.48
C ASN A 288 -2.87 1.77 -14.03
N TRP A 289 -2.04 1.20 -14.89
CA TRP A 289 -2.28 -0.14 -15.45
C TRP A 289 -2.23 -1.23 -14.38
N PHE A 290 -1.31 -1.11 -13.42
CA PHE A 290 -1.21 -2.05 -12.31
C PHE A 290 -2.49 -2.01 -11.45
N TRP A 291 -2.92 -0.84 -11.00
CA TRP A 291 -4.06 -0.70 -10.10
C TRP A 291 -5.39 -0.97 -10.79
N ALA A 292 -5.55 -0.55 -12.04
CA ALA A 292 -6.75 -0.84 -12.82
C ALA A 292 -6.93 -2.34 -13.05
N ALA A 293 -5.86 -3.05 -13.43
CA ALA A 293 -5.89 -4.49 -13.60
C ALA A 293 -6.22 -5.22 -12.29
N ASP A 294 -5.66 -4.77 -11.15
CA ASP A 294 -5.98 -5.33 -9.83
C ASP A 294 -7.46 -5.14 -9.48
N ALA A 295 -7.96 -3.91 -9.58
CA ALA A 295 -9.34 -3.56 -9.26
C ALA A 295 -10.35 -4.41 -10.06
N VAL A 296 -10.15 -4.49 -11.38
CA VAL A 296 -11.02 -5.27 -12.27
C VAL A 296 -10.95 -6.76 -11.92
N THR A 297 -9.77 -7.30 -11.73
CA THR A 297 -9.57 -8.73 -11.49
C THR A 297 -10.11 -9.16 -10.13
N VAL A 298 -9.87 -8.38 -9.08
CA VAL A 298 -10.38 -8.65 -7.72
C VAL A 298 -11.90 -8.77 -7.73
N VAL A 299 -12.60 -7.86 -8.45
CA VAL A 299 -14.07 -7.88 -8.55
C VAL A 299 -14.55 -9.08 -9.35
N ILE A 300 -14.02 -9.28 -10.56
CA ILE A 300 -14.47 -10.35 -11.45
C ILE A 300 -14.24 -11.72 -10.82
N VAL A 301 -13.05 -11.95 -10.29
CA VAL A 301 -12.69 -13.25 -9.71
C VAL A 301 -13.38 -13.48 -8.37
N GLY A 302 -13.63 -12.42 -7.60
CA GLY A 302 -14.46 -12.50 -6.40
C GLY A 302 -15.84 -13.09 -6.73
N VAL A 303 -16.55 -12.47 -7.70
CA VAL A 303 -17.86 -12.93 -8.16
C VAL A 303 -17.78 -14.35 -8.78
N LEU A 304 -16.78 -14.61 -9.61
CA LEU A 304 -16.61 -15.89 -10.28
C LEU A 304 -16.38 -17.03 -9.28
N SER A 305 -15.51 -16.82 -8.28
CA SER A 305 -15.23 -17.82 -7.26
C SER A 305 -16.43 -18.09 -6.35
N ASP A 306 -17.28 -17.09 -6.10
CA ASP A 306 -18.56 -17.23 -5.41
C ASP A 306 -19.53 -18.09 -6.22
N HIS A 307 -19.65 -17.80 -7.52
CA HIS A 307 -20.55 -18.54 -8.41
C HIS A 307 -20.14 -20.00 -8.59
N VAL A 308 -18.85 -20.26 -8.74
CA VAL A 308 -18.31 -21.62 -8.85
C VAL A 308 -18.38 -22.37 -7.51
N GLY A 309 -18.33 -21.66 -6.37
CA GLY A 309 -18.45 -22.21 -5.02
C GLY A 309 -17.19 -22.90 -4.50
N VAL A 310 -16.01 -22.63 -5.11
CA VAL A 310 -14.70 -23.09 -4.63
C VAL A 310 -13.70 -21.94 -4.64
N ARG A 311 -12.74 -21.96 -3.70
CA ARG A 311 -11.73 -20.91 -3.53
C ARG A 311 -10.33 -21.38 -3.91
N LYS A 312 -9.92 -22.54 -3.40
CA LYS A 312 -8.54 -23.06 -3.51
C LYS A 312 -8.01 -23.15 -4.93
N PRO A 313 -8.75 -23.61 -5.95
CA PRO A 313 -8.25 -23.66 -7.32
C PRO A 313 -7.89 -22.26 -7.86
N PHE A 314 -8.73 -21.25 -7.59
CA PHE A 314 -8.47 -19.87 -7.99
C PHE A 314 -7.22 -19.33 -7.32
N ILE A 315 -7.06 -19.54 -6.01
CA ILE A 315 -5.89 -19.09 -5.25
C ILE A 315 -4.61 -19.73 -5.80
N ALA A 316 -4.64 -21.04 -6.07
CA ALA A 316 -3.48 -21.77 -6.58
C ALA A 316 -3.09 -21.31 -8.01
N VAL A 317 -4.06 -21.18 -8.91
CA VAL A 317 -3.82 -20.72 -10.29
C VAL A 317 -3.30 -19.29 -10.29
N GLY A 318 -3.97 -18.39 -9.57
CA GLY A 318 -3.53 -17.00 -9.47
C GLY A 318 -2.16 -16.86 -8.80
N GLY A 319 -1.91 -17.64 -7.74
CA GLY A 319 -0.61 -17.64 -7.05
C GLY A 319 0.53 -18.14 -7.95
N LEU A 320 0.32 -19.23 -8.69
CA LEU A 320 1.32 -19.72 -9.66
C LEU A 320 1.57 -18.72 -10.80
N ALA A 321 0.49 -18.11 -11.33
CA ALA A 321 0.60 -17.07 -12.34
C ALA A 321 1.33 -15.83 -11.81
N ALA A 322 1.08 -15.43 -10.55
CA ALA A 322 1.78 -14.32 -9.92
C ALA A 322 3.28 -14.60 -9.80
N VAL A 323 3.68 -15.78 -9.32
CA VAL A 323 5.10 -16.20 -9.28
C VAL A 323 5.74 -16.11 -10.67
N ALA A 324 5.08 -16.65 -11.69
CA ALA A 324 5.61 -16.62 -13.06
C ALA A 324 5.78 -15.17 -13.56
N MET A 325 4.79 -14.32 -13.34
CA MET A 325 4.84 -12.92 -13.77
C MET A 325 5.83 -12.09 -12.96
N THR A 326 6.01 -12.37 -11.65
CA THR A 326 7.05 -11.74 -10.83
C THR A 326 8.45 -12.12 -11.31
N ILE A 327 8.66 -13.38 -11.73
CA ILE A 327 9.93 -13.82 -12.33
C ILE A 327 10.18 -13.09 -13.67
N VAL A 328 9.16 -12.97 -14.52
CA VAL A 328 9.27 -12.19 -15.77
C VAL A 328 9.61 -10.74 -15.47
N PHE A 329 8.92 -10.11 -14.51
CA PHE A 329 9.20 -8.74 -14.09
C PHE A 329 10.63 -8.58 -13.54
N ALA A 330 11.07 -9.51 -12.69
CA ALA A 330 12.43 -9.51 -12.14
C ALA A 330 13.51 -9.67 -13.23
N SER A 331 13.27 -10.47 -14.25
CA SER A 331 14.21 -10.64 -15.38
C SER A 331 14.41 -9.33 -16.15
N ARG A 332 13.36 -8.52 -16.29
CA ARG A 332 13.41 -7.23 -17.00
C ARG A 332 14.16 -6.13 -16.25
N ALA A 333 14.37 -6.28 -14.93
CA ALA A 333 15.10 -5.29 -14.13
C ALA A 333 16.54 -5.03 -14.63
N THR A 334 17.16 -5.99 -15.30
CA THR A 334 18.52 -5.89 -15.87
C THR A 334 18.54 -5.65 -17.37
N GLU A 335 17.39 -5.40 -18.01
CA GLU A 335 17.25 -5.12 -19.43
C GLU A 335 16.82 -3.65 -19.67
N PRO A 336 17.75 -2.69 -19.71
CA PRO A 336 17.41 -1.25 -19.78
C PRO A 336 16.67 -0.87 -21.08
N ALA A 337 16.74 -1.70 -22.10
CA ALA A 337 16.03 -1.51 -23.38
C ALA A 337 14.55 -1.94 -23.32
N THR A 338 14.05 -2.43 -22.18
CA THR A 338 12.65 -2.81 -22.04
C THR A 338 11.72 -1.62 -22.27
N SER A 339 10.83 -1.72 -23.25
CA SER A 339 9.94 -0.63 -23.63
C SER A 339 8.86 -0.38 -22.57
N TYR A 340 8.35 0.85 -22.54
CA TYR A 340 7.20 1.22 -21.69
C TYR A 340 6.00 0.29 -21.91
N THR A 341 5.65 0.00 -23.17
CA THR A 341 4.54 -0.89 -23.52
C THR A 341 4.76 -2.32 -23.00
N SER A 342 6.00 -2.82 -23.03
CA SER A 342 6.32 -4.13 -22.46
C SER A 342 6.04 -4.14 -20.96
N PHE A 343 6.39 -3.08 -20.23
CA PHE A 343 6.06 -2.95 -18.83
C PHE A 343 4.55 -2.86 -18.58
N VAL A 344 3.80 -2.11 -19.39
CA VAL A 344 2.32 -2.07 -19.29
C VAL A 344 1.75 -3.48 -19.31
N VAL A 345 2.17 -4.32 -20.27
CA VAL A 345 1.67 -5.70 -20.37
C VAL A 345 2.10 -6.54 -19.16
N ILE A 346 3.39 -6.50 -18.82
CA ILE A 346 3.94 -7.32 -17.72
C ILE A 346 3.28 -6.98 -16.39
N ILE A 347 3.18 -5.69 -16.03
CA ILE A 347 2.63 -5.28 -14.74
C ILE A 347 1.11 -5.46 -14.66
N SER A 348 0.39 -5.30 -15.78
CA SER A 348 -1.04 -5.58 -15.83
C SER A 348 -1.32 -7.07 -15.60
N LEU A 349 -0.56 -7.96 -16.25
CA LEU A 349 -0.68 -9.41 -16.04
C LEU A 349 -0.23 -9.82 -14.64
N LEU A 350 0.84 -9.22 -14.12
CA LEU A 350 1.31 -9.43 -12.75
C LEU A 350 0.22 -9.07 -11.74
N SER A 351 -0.35 -7.88 -11.87
CA SER A 351 -1.37 -7.38 -10.96
C SER A 351 -2.67 -8.19 -11.07
N ALA A 352 -3.10 -8.51 -12.30
CA ALA A 352 -4.26 -9.38 -12.54
C ALA A 352 -4.08 -10.77 -11.91
N SER A 353 -2.89 -11.38 -12.05
CA SER A 353 -2.59 -12.68 -11.44
C SER A 353 -2.71 -12.64 -9.92
N ARG A 354 -2.28 -11.53 -9.31
CA ARG A 354 -2.38 -11.31 -7.87
C ARG A 354 -3.82 -11.11 -7.40
N GLY A 355 -4.59 -10.26 -8.08
CA GLY A 355 -6.01 -10.07 -7.82
C GLY A 355 -6.78 -11.39 -7.94
N PHE A 356 -6.38 -12.25 -8.90
CA PHE A 356 -6.95 -13.58 -9.11
C PHE A 356 -6.75 -14.51 -7.90
N ALA A 357 -5.63 -14.41 -7.19
CA ALA A 357 -5.36 -15.17 -5.96
C ALA A 357 -5.96 -14.51 -4.72
N TYR A 358 -5.81 -13.18 -4.59
CA TYR A 358 -6.10 -12.46 -3.36
C TYR A 358 -7.57 -12.43 -2.99
N SER A 359 -8.46 -12.16 -3.94
CA SER A 359 -9.90 -12.06 -3.68
C SER A 359 -10.49 -13.38 -3.14
N PRO A 360 -10.28 -14.55 -3.76
CA PRO A 360 -10.71 -15.83 -3.20
C PRO A 360 -9.99 -16.20 -1.91
N TRP A 361 -8.71 -15.77 -1.75
CA TRP A 361 -7.97 -16.01 -0.52
C TRP A 361 -8.64 -15.32 0.68
N MET A 362 -9.04 -14.06 0.52
CA MET A 362 -9.69 -13.30 1.59
C MET A 362 -10.98 -13.98 2.07
N ALA A 363 -11.78 -14.49 1.11
CA ALA A 363 -12.98 -15.26 1.42
C ALA A 363 -12.62 -16.59 2.14
N ALA A 364 -11.65 -17.35 1.62
CA ALA A 364 -11.24 -18.62 2.21
C ALA A 364 -10.62 -18.47 3.60
N PHE A 365 -9.87 -17.37 3.83
CA PHE A 365 -9.31 -17.05 5.14
C PHE A 365 -10.40 -16.72 6.15
N THR A 366 -11.38 -15.91 5.75
CA THR A 366 -12.55 -15.61 6.60
C THR A 366 -13.31 -16.89 6.93
N GLU A 367 -13.59 -17.75 5.95
CA GLU A 367 -14.21 -19.06 6.14
C GLU A 367 -13.38 -19.98 7.07
N THR A 368 -12.04 -19.88 7.02
CA THR A 368 -11.13 -20.63 7.92
C THR A 368 -11.29 -20.19 9.36
N VAL A 369 -11.35 -18.89 9.60
CA VAL A 369 -11.59 -18.31 10.93
C VAL A 369 -12.99 -18.65 11.43
N GLU A 370 -14.02 -18.53 10.59
CA GLU A 370 -15.42 -18.89 10.92
C GLU A 370 -15.60 -20.36 11.26
N ARG A 371 -14.91 -21.26 10.57
CA ARG A 371 -14.93 -22.70 10.89
C ARG A 371 -14.40 -22.97 12.29
N ARG A 372 -13.44 -22.18 12.73
CA ARG A 372 -12.86 -22.33 14.05
C ARG A 372 -13.76 -21.74 15.14
N ASN A 373 -14.21 -20.51 14.95
CA ASN A 373 -15.16 -19.87 15.85
C ASN A 373 -15.86 -18.69 15.13
N PRO A 374 -17.14 -18.82 14.77
CA PRO A 374 -17.89 -17.77 14.09
C PRO A 374 -18.00 -16.46 14.89
N ALA A 375 -17.94 -16.53 16.22
CA ALA A 375 -18.01 -15.36 17.08
C ALA A 375 -16.71 -14.52 17.10
N LEU A 376 -15.59 -15.08 16.61
CA LEU A 376 -14.26 -14.46 16.68
C LEU A 376 -13.68 -14.09 15.30
N VAL A 377 -14.50 -13.91 14.28
CA VAL A 377 -14.05 -13.54 12.92
C VAL A 377 -13.24 -12.26 12.93
N ALA A 378 -13.71 -11.25 13.65
CA ALA A 378 -12.99 -9.99 13.79
C ALA A 378 -11.59 -10.15 14.40
N THR A 379 -11.45 -11.02 15.41
CA THR A 379 -10.15 -11.33 16.04
C THR A 379 -9.21 -12.03 15.07
N GLY A 380 -9.70 -12.98 14.27
CA GLY A 380 -8.88 -13.66 13.26
C GLY A 380 -8.39 -12.70 12.17
N LEU A 381 -9.25 -11.81 11.67
CA LEU A 381 -8.88 -10.77 10.71
C LEU A 381 -7.90 -9.75 11.31
N ALA A 382 -8.05 -9.42 12.61
CA ALA A 382 -7.09 -8.55 13.30
C ALA A 382 -5.70 -9.19 13.40
N ILE A 383 -5.60 -10.49 13.66
CA ILE A 383 -4.30 -11.21 13.63
C ILE A 383 -3.66 -11.10 12.27
N TRP A 384 -4.40 -11.33 11.18
CA TRP A 384 -3.87 -11.14 9.84
C TRP A 384 -3.39 -9.70 9.62
N GLY A 385 -4.20 -8.70 9.98
CA GLY A 385 -3.81 -7.29 9.83
C GLY A 385 -2.54 -6.92 10.60
N TRP A 386 -2.32 -7.49 11.79
CA TRP A 386 -1.08 -7.31 12.55
C TRP A 386 0.11 -8.00 11.89
N VAL A 387 -0.05 -9.27 11.48
CA VAL A 387 1.01 -10.03 10.78
C VAL A 387 1.43 -9.29 9.51
N LEU A 388 0.47 -8.81 8.73
CA LEU A 388 0.72 -8.05 7.50
C LEU A 388 1.56 -6.79 7.77
N ARG A 389 1.17 -6.00 8.77
CA ARG A 389 1.91 -4.77 9.13
C ARG A 389 3.35 -5.08 9.56
N VAL A 390 3.55 -6.12 10.34
CA VAL A 390 4.89 -6.54 10.78
C VAL A 390 5.74 -6.99 9.59
N VAL A 391 5.21 -7.83 8.70
CA VAL A 391 5.92 -8.31 7.51
C VAL A 391 6.29 -7.15 6.60
N VAL A 392 5.36 -6.24 6.32
CA VAL A 392 5.62 -5.05 5.48
C VAL A 392 6.63 -4.11 6.13
N ALA A 393 6.52 -3.84 7.44
CA ALA A 393 7.48 -3.01 8.15
C ALA A 393 8.90 -3.59 8.11
N VAL A 394 9.04 -4.89 8.36
CA VAL A 394 10.34 -5.58 8.25
C VAL A 394 10.88 -5.51 6.83
N ALA A 395 10.03 -5.75 5.81
CA ALA A 395 10.44 -5.66 4.41
C ALA A 395 10.94 -4.24 4.06
N PHE A 396 10.24 -3.21 4.51
CA PHE A 396 10.62 -1.81 4.26
C PHE A 396 11.89 -1.37 4.99
N LEU A 397 12.19 -1.98 6.12
CA LEU A 397 13.47 -1.76 6.81
C LEU A 397 14.63 -2.52 6.16
N VAL A 398 14.37 -3.65 5.52
CA VAL A 398 15.39 -4.49 4.88
C VAL A 398 15.72 -4.03 3.45
N ILE A 399 14.75 -3.54 2.67
CA ILE A 399 14.98 -3.19 1.27
C ILE A 399 16.12 -2.17 1.05
N PRO A 400 16.35 -1.13 1.86
CA PRO A 400 17.47 -0.22 1.67
C PRO A 400 18.85 -0.87 1.78
N GLU A 401 18.94 -2.01 2.48
CA GLU A 401 20.18 -2.79 2.57
C GLU A 401 20.43 -3.57 1.27
N VAL A 402 19.35 -4.02 0.60
CA VAL A 402 19.43 -4.72 -0.67
C VAL A 402 19.60 -3.74 -1.82
N VAL A 403 18.92 -2.59 -1.76
CA VAL A 403 18.88 -1.56 -2.84
C VAL A 403 19.48 -0.25 -2.32
N SER A 404 20.79 -0.28 -2.07
CA SER A 404 21.55 0.89 -1.57
C SER A 404 21.80 1.95 -2.64
N SER A 405 21.66 1.60 -3.93
CA SER A 405 21.91 2.49 -5.07
C SER A 405 20.91 3.65 -5.21
N VAL A 406 19.72 3.55 -4.60
CA VAL A 406 18.64 4.57 -4.76
C VAL A 406 19.11 5.96 -4.30
N THR A 407 19.70 6.05 -3.12
CA THR A 407 20.08 7.35 -2.54
C THR A 407 21.01 8.16 -3.46
N PRO A 408 22.18 7.67 -3.89
CA PRO A 408 23.06 8.43 -4.77
C PRO A 408 22.47 8.68 -6.17
N VAL A 409 21.69 7.73 -6.72
CA VAL A 409 21.09 7.90 -8.04
C VAL A 409 20.00 8.97 -8.03
N VAL A 410 19.17 9.03 -6.99
CA VAL A 410 18.05 9.98 -6.92
C VAL A 410 18.51 11.36 -6.47
N ASN A 411 19.38 11.45 -5.47
CA ASN A 411 19.81 12.75 -4.92
C ASN A 411 20.83 13.47 -5.80
N ASP A 412 21.85 12.74 -6.25
CA ASP A 412 22.99 13.33 -6.97
C ASP A 412 22.92 13.12 -8.49
N GLY A 413 22.14 12.12 -8.93
CA GLY A 413 21.99 11.76 -10.34
C GLY A 413 21.48 12.87 -11.25
N PRO A 414 20.44 13.63 -10.88
CA PRO A 414 19.96 14.76 -11.69
C PRO A 414 21.00 15.84 -11.94
N ARG A 415 21.77 16.23 -10.90
CA ARG A 415 22.84 17.21 -11.03
C ARG A 415 23.98 16.67 -11.89
N LEU A 416 24.39 15.40 -11.70
CA LEU A 416 25.37 14.75 -12.55
C LEU A 416 24.93 14.76 -14.02
N HIS A 417 23.65 14.44 -14.29
CA HIS A 417 23.10 14.46 -15.64
C HIS A 417 23.09 15.86 -16.25
N ALA A 418 22.67 16.87 -15.50
CA ALA A 418 22.66 18.27 -15.96
C ALA A 418 24.08 18.76 -16.32
N ILE A 419 25.09 18.47 -15.49
CA ILE A 419 26.48 18.82 -15.77
C ILE A 419 26.98 18.06 -17.01
N THR A 420 26.68 16.76 -17.13
CA THR A 420 27.11 15.94 -18.27
C THR A 420 26.45 16.41 -19.57
N ALA A 421 25.17 16.78 -19.53
CA ALA A 421 24.45 17.30 -20.69
C ALA A 421 24.99 18.67 -21.14
N ARG A 422 25.40 19.53 -20.18
CA ARG A 422 25.92 20.86 -20.47
C ARG A 422 27.40 20.84 -20.95
N TYR A 423 28.20 19.89 -20.44
CA TYR A 423 29.63 19.80 -20.69
C TYR A 423 30.06 18.38 -21.10
N PRO A 424 29.47 17.79 -22.16
CA PRO A 424 29.67 16.36 -22.48
C PRO A 424 31.13 16.00 -22.78
N ALA A 425 31.81 16.81 -23.59
CA ALA A 425 33.21 16.58 -23.98
C ALA A 425 34.17 16.71 -22.78
N GLN A 426 33.95 17.71 -21.93
CA GLN A 426 34.79 17.98 -20.74
C GLN A 426 34.62 16.88 -19.68
N VAL A 427 33.37 16.37 -19.49
CA VAL A 427 33.10 15.28 -18.56
C VAL A 427 33.71 13.98 -19.07
N ALA A 428 33.62 13.70 -20.39
CA ALA A 428 34.29 12.56 -20.99
C ALA A 428 35.80 12.59 -20.77
N THR A 429 36.42 13.77 -20.99
CA THR A 429 37.85 13.98 -20.72
C THR A 429 38.19 13.75 -19.25
N LEU A 430 37.36 14.23 -18.31
CA LEU A 430 37.57 13.95 -16.88
C LEU A 430 37.44 12.46 -16.54
N GLN A 431 36.59 11.73 -17.22
CA GLN A 431 36.44 10.30 -17.00
C GLN A 431 37.61 9.47 -17.57
N ALA A 432 38.31 9.98 -18.58
CA ALA A 432 39.50 9.38 -19.14
C ALA A 432 40.73 9.47 -18.22
N ILE A 433 40.69 10.32 -17.20
CA ILE A 433 41.79 10.54 -16.23
C ILE A 433 41.49 9.68 -14.97
N ASP A 434 42.49 8.97 -14.47
CA ASP A 434 42.35 8.19 -13.24
C ASP A 434 42.10 9.07 -11.99
N PRO A 435 41.51 8.49 -10.93
CA PRO A 435 41.15 9.25 -9.71
C PRO A 435 42.35 9.92 -9.01
N VAL A 436 43.53 9.31 -9.03
CA VAL A 436 44.75 9.82 -8.36
C VAL A 436 45.25 11.06 -9.09
N THR A 437 45.38 10.96 -10.43
CA THR A 437 45.79 12.07 -11.29
C THR A 437 44.78 13.23 -11.22
N ARG A 438 43.48 12.96 -11.17
CA ARG A 438 42.43 13.98 -10.98
C ARG A 438 42.54 14.69 -9.63
N ALA A 439 42.81 13.94 -8.56
CA ALA A 439 42.99 14.51 -7.22
C ALA A 439 44.26 15.41 -7.18
N ALA A 440 45.35 14.97 -7.80
CA ALA A 440 46.58 15.78 -7.89
C ALA A 440 46.34 17.09 -8.66
N LEU A 441 45.63 17.04 -9.80
CA LEU A 441 45.25 18.24 -10.58
C LEU A 441 44.29 19.16 -9.84
N ALA A 442 43.40 18.59 -9.00
CA ALA A 442 42.48 19.34 -8.18
C ALA A 442 43.20 20.07 -7.03
N ALA A 443 44.22 19.44 -6.43
CA ALA A 443 45.07 20.02 -5.39
C ALA A 443 46.00 21.08 -5.94
N ASN A 444 46.62 20.83 -7.09
CA ASN A 444 47.52 21.77 -7.78
C ASN A 444 47.37 21.67 -9.30
N ALA A 445 46.62 22.61 -9.87
CA ALA A 445 46.36 22.67 -11.32
C ALA A 445 47.62 22.96 -12.15
N GLY A 446 48.77 23.31 -11.54
CA GLY A 446 50.06 23.55 -12.14
C GLY A 446 51.05 22.39 -12.01
N ASP A 447 50.66 21.30 -11.37
CA ASP A 447 51.52 20.11 -11.21
C ASP A 447 51.85 19.49 -12.58
N ARG A 448 53.10 19.70 -13.01
CA ARG A 448 53.60 19.22 -14.30
C ARG A 448 53.49 17.68 -14.42
N THR A 449 53.76 16.95 -13.36
CA THR A 449 53.72 15.50 -13.36
C THR A 449 52.28 15.01 -13.58
N ALA A 450 51.35 15.61 -12.86
CA ALA A 450 49.92 15.30 -12.98
C ALA A 450 49.37 15.72 -14.38
N ILE A 451 49.80 16.83 -14.93
CA ILE A 451 49.44 17.29 -16.29
C ILE A 451 49.92 16.27 -17.34
N VAL A 452 51.21 15.87 -17.28
CA VAL A 452 51.78 14.91 -18.23
C VAL A 452 51.06 13.57 -18.14
N ALA A 453 50.80 13.07 -16.92
CA ALA A 453 50.05 11.85 -16.70
C ALA A 453 48.62 11.94 -17.29
N ALA A 454 47.90 13.02 -17.01
CA ALA A 454 46.55 13.24 -17.53
C ALA A 454 46.52 13.31 -19.07
N VAL A 455 47.48 14.03 -19.68
CA VAL A 455 47.57 14.11 -21.15
C VAL A 455 47.82 12.74 -21.74
N GLY A 456 48.71 11.93 -21.13
CA GLY A 456 48.97 10.56 -21.57
C GLY A 456 47.74 9.67 -21.48
N GLN A 457 47.01 9.76 -20.39
CA GLN A 457 45.74 9.00 -20.17
C GLN A 457 44.63 9.40 -21.15
N ILE A 458 44.42 10.70 -21.38
CA ILE A 458 43.45 11.22 -22.34
C ILE A 458 43.85 10.78 -23.76
N ALA A 459 45.14 10.92 -24.14
CA ALA A 459 45.62 10.53 -25.45
C ALA A 459 45.43 9.06 -25.72
N GLY A 460 45.70 8.21 -24.72
CA GLY A 460 45.50 6.75 -24.81
C GLY A 460 44.04 6.32 -24.87
N HIS A 461 43.22 6.93 -24.01
CA HIS A 461 41.78 6.57 -23.90
C HIS A 461 40.96 7.04 -25.14
N GLU A 462 41.26 8.27 -25.61
CA GLU A 462 40.49 8.87 -26.70
C GLU A 462 41.18 8.73 -28.07
N HIS A 463 42.31 8.03 -28.14
CA HIS A 463 43.11 7.80 -29.36
C HIS A 463 43.44 9.11 -30.11
N VAL A 464 43.83 10.16 -29.38
CA VAL A 464 44.16 11.47 -29.93
C VAL A 464 45.64 11.85 -29.71
N PRO A 465 46.25 12.68 -30.57
CA PRO A 465 47.60 13.17 -30.33
C PRO A 465 47.73 13.95 -29.01
N PRO A 466 48.90 13.91 -28.32
CA PRO A 466 49.10 14.59 -27.02
C PRO A 466 48.75 16.08 -27.03
N ALA A 467 49.00 16.78 -28.14
CA ALA A 467 48.65 18.20 -28.30
C ALA A 467 47.13 18.43 -28.22
N ARG A 468 46.30 17.54 -28.80
CA ARG A 468 44.86 17.60 -28.69
C ARG A 468 44.36 17.19 -27.29
N ALA A 469 45.01 16.20 -26.68
CA ALA A 469 44.72 15.80 -25.31
C ALA A 469 44.95 16.95 -24.33
N LEU A 470 46.04 17.71 -24.50
CA LEU A 470 46.30 18.91 -23.69
C LEU A 470 45.21 19.99 -23.91
N THR A 471 44.81 20.25 -25.15
CA THR A 471 43.72 21.20 -25.46
C THR A 471 42.41 20.78 -24.75
N ARG A 472 42.07 19.49 -24.76
CA ARG A 472 40.89 18.95 -24.05
C ARG A 472 41.01 19.09 -22.55
N LEU A 473 42.19 18.81 -21.97
CA LEU A 473 42.44 19.01 -20.54
C LEU A 473 42.28 20.49 -20.14
N VAL A 474 42.77 21.43 -20.95
CA VAL A 474 42.58 22.88 -20.72
C VAL A 474 41.09 23.24 -20.81
N ALA A 475 40.34 22.68 -21.76
CA ALA A 475 38.90 22.91 -21.91
C ALA A 475 38.08 22.47 -20.69
N VAL A 476 38.58 21.55 -19.87
CA VAL A 476 37.94 21.17 -18.60
C VAL A 476 37.75 22.35 -17.65
N ARG A 477 38.60 23.39 -17.78
CA ARG A 477 38.45 24.64 -16.99
C ARG A 477 37.18 25.42 -17.31
N GLN A 478 36.52 25.17 -18.43
CA GLN A 478 35.23 25.76 -18.76
C GLN A 478 34.10 25.24 -17.85
N VAL A 479 34.26 24.05 -17.25
CA VAL A 479 33.34 23.57 -16.23
C VAL A 479 33.53 24.38 -14.93
N PRO A 480 32.49 24.98 -14.35
CA PRO A 480 32.57 25.70 -13.11
C PRO A 480 33.26 24.92 -11.98
N ALA A 481 34.01 25.60 -11.13
CA ALA A 481 34.76 24.94 -10.04
C ALA A 481 33.84 24.11 -9.11
N ALA A 482 32.65 24.63 -8.80
CA ALA A 482 31.65 23.94 -7.99
C ALA A 482 31.14 22.63 -8.64
N ASP A 483 31.00 22.63 -9.98
CA ASP A 483 30.55 21.42 -10.71
C ASP A 483 31.69 20.41 -10.86
N ARG A 484 32.94 20.86 -11.02
CA ARG A 484 34.13 19.99 -10.99
C ARG A 484 34.30 19.32 -9.63
N ALA A 485 34.13 20.09 -8.54
CA ALA A 485 34.18 19.55 -7.18
C ALA A 485 33.05 18.51 -6.94
N PHE A 486 31.85 18.82 -7.41
CA PHE A 486 30.73 17.88 -7.36
C PHE A 486 31.01 16.59 -8.15
N LEU A 487 31.50 16.70 -9.39
CA LEU A 487 31.87 15.53 -10.21
C LEU A 487 32.95 14.69 -9.54
N ALA A 488 33.92 15.30 -8.89
CA ALA A 488 34.99 14.60 -8.18
C ALA A 488 34.45 13.86 -6.94
N ALA A 489 33.61 14.51 -6.15
CA ALA A 489 33.07 13.96 -4.90
C ALA A 489 31.98 12.90 -5.12
N HIS A 490 31.02 13.15 -6.02
CA HIS A 490 29.81 12.34 -6.17
C HIS A 490 29.77 11.51 -7.45
N GLY A 491 30.49 11.93 -8.51
CA GLY A 491 30.46 11.28 -9.83
C GLY A 491 30.73 9.77 -9.78
N PRO A 492 31.84 9.30 -9.18
CA PRO A 492 32.15 7.86 -9.10
C PRO A 492 31.08 7.06 -8.37
N THR A 493 30.55 7.59 -7.27
CA THR A 493 29.51 6.95 -6.45
C THR A 493 28.21 6.80 -7.23
N VAL A 494 27.75 7.87 -7.90
CA VAL A 494 26.53 7.84 -8.71
C VAL A 494 26.65 6.88 -9.88
N LEU A 495 27.79 6.88 -10.59
CA LEU A 495 28.03 5.97 -11.71
C LEU A 495 28.11 4.50 -11.27
N ALA A 496 28.73 4.21 -10.13
CA ALA A 496 28.74 2.88 -9.54
C ALA A 496 27.33 2.44 -9.14
N ALA A 497 26.59 3.32 -8.47
CA ALA A 497 25.21 3.07 -8.07
C ALA A 497 24.28 2.80 -9.27
N ARG A 498 24.38 3.59 -10.35
CA ARG A 498 23.61 3.36 -11.59
C ARG A 498 23.89 1.99 -12.20
N ARG A 499 25.16 1.55 -12.20
CA ARG A 499 25.53 0.20 -12.71
C ARG A 499 25.01 -0.92 -11.82
N GLN A 500 24.96 -0.72 -10.50
CA GLN A 500 24.51 -1.72 -9.53
C GLN A 500 22.98 -1.78 -9.39
N ALA A 501 22.28 -0.66 -9.61
CA ALA A 501 20.84 -0.54 -9.40
C ALA A 501 20.01 -1.66 -10.04
N PRO A 502 20.20 -2.00 -11.34
CA PRO A 502 19.42 -3.07 -11.96
C PRO A 502 19.56 -4.42 -11.26
N GLY A 503 20.80 -4.80 -10.87
CA GLY A 503 21.08 -6.04 -10.16
C GLY A 503 20.48 -6.07 -8.75
N GLN A 504 20.57 -4.94 -8.02
CA GLN A 504 20.01 -4.82 -6.68
C GLN A 504 18.48 -4.92 -6.69
N TRP A 505 17.82 -4.20 -7.61
CA TRP A 505 16.38 -4.29 -7.79
C TRP A 505 15.93 -5.69 -8.22
N ARG A 506 16.67 -6.34 -9.14
CA ARG A 506 16.41 -7.74 -9.50
C ARG A 506 16.45 -8.65 -8.28
N THR A 507 17.43 -8.48 -7.40
CA THR A 507 17.52 -9.24 -6.14
C THR A 507 16.28 -9.04 -5.28
N TRP A 508 15.79 -7.80 -5.14
CA TRP A 508 14.57 -7.53 -4.39
C TRP A 508 13.33 -8.19 -5.02
N TRP A 509 13.20 -8.16 -6.35
CA TRP A 509 12.08 -8.83 -7.01
C TRP A 509 12.12 -10.35 -6.86
N TRP A 510 13.32 -10.94 -6.78
CA TRP A 510 13.47 -12.35 -6.42
C TRP A 510 13.05 -12.65 -4.98
N VAL A 511 13.28 -11.75 -4.03
CA VAL A 511 12.75 -11.88 -2.66
C VAL A 511 11.21 -11.88 -2.68
N CYS A 512 10.59 -11.00 -3.47
CA CYS A 512 9.14 -10.99 -3.65
C CYS A 512 8.64 -12.32 -4.26
N ALA A 513 9.27 -12.80 -5.32
CA ALA A 513 8.94 -14.10 -5.93
C ALA A 513 9.07 -15.26 -4.93
N GLY A 514 10.13 -15.26 -4.12
CA GLY A 514 10.31 -16.23 -3.03
C GLY A 514 9.18 -16.18 -2.00
N GLY A 515 8.73 -14.98 -1.65
CA GLY A 515 7.55 -14.78 -0.77
C GLY A 515 6.28 -15.36 -1.37
N GLU A 516 6.06 -15.17 -2.67
CA GLU A 516 4.92 -15.75 -3.39
C GLU A 516 5.00 -17.29 -3.46
N VAL A 517 6.20 -17.86 -3.62
CA VAL A 517 6.39 -19.32 -3.57
C VAL A 517 6.07 -19.87 -2.18
N VAL A 518 6.52 -19.20 -1.11
CA VAL A 518 6.22 -19.58 0.28
C VAL A 518 4.72 -19.51 0.58
N PHE A 519 3.99 -18.61 -0.07
CA PHE A 519 2.54 -18.51 0.05
C PHE A 519 1.81 -19.76 -0.47
N LEU A 520 2.23 -20.38 -1.57
CA LEU A 520 1.50 -21.45 -2.25
C LEU A 520 1.14 -22.63 -1.33
N PRO A 521 2.05 -23.23 -0.54
CA PRO A 521 1.70 -24.33 0.35
C PRO A 521 0.72 -23.92 1.46
N THR A 522 0.67 -22.65 1.86
CA THR A 522 -0.25 -22.18 2.90
C THR A 522 -1.71 -22.28 2.48
N VAL A 523 -1.98 -22.31 1.16
CA VAL A 523 -3.33 -22.52 0.58
C VAL A 523 -3.95 -23.84 1.04
N LEU A 524 -3.13 -24.86 1.30
CA LEU A 524 -3.60 -26.15 1.79
C LEU A 524 -4.25 -26.05 3.18
N MET A 525 -3.80 -25.09 4.01
CA MET A 525 -4.30 -24.88 5.37
C MET A 525 -5.60 -24.09 5.43
N LEU A 526 -5.99 -23.42 4.34
CA LEU A 526 -7.24 -22.67 4.26
C LEU A 526 -8.45 -23.61 4.26
N ALA A 527 -9.57 -23.11 4.72
CA ALA A 527 -10.87 -23.78 4.59
C ALA A 527 -11.28 -23.89 3.11
N GLY A 528 -12.24 -24.77 2.83
CA GLY A 528 -12.78 -24.98 1.48
C GLY A 528 -12.24 -26.22 0.79
N ARG A 529 -12.94 -26.59 -0.27
CA ARG A 529 -12.66 -27.79 -1.06
C ARG A 529 -12.05 -27.42 -2.40
N TRP A 530 -11.33 -28.37 -2.98
CA TRP A 530 -10.78 -28.25 -4.33
C TRP A 530 -11.82 -28.52 -5.41
N ARG A 531 -12.82 -29.39 -5.10
CA ARG A 531 -13.87 -29.80 -6.04
C ARG A 531 -15.22 -29.22 -5.64
N ARG A 532 -15.97 -28.71 -6.62
CA ARG A 532 -17.31 -28.14 -6.45
C ARG A 532 -18.30 -29.12 -5.81
N SER A 533 -18.29 -30.39 -6.24
CA SER A 533 -19.18 -31.42 -5.69
C SER A 533 -19.02 -31.58 -4.19
N SER A 534 -17.78 -31.68 -3.71
CA SER A 534 -17.50 -31.80 -2.27
C SER A 534 -17.87 -30.52 -1.50
N ALA A 535 -17.70 -29.34 -2.10
CA ALA A 535 -18.10 -28.08 -1.49
C ALA A 535 -19.62 -27.97 -1.32
N LEU A 536 -20.38 -28.39 -2.31
CA LEU A 536 -21.86 -28.43 -2.26
C LEU A 536 -22.38 -29.45 -1.21
N GLN A 537 -21.74 -30.61 -1.09
CA GLN A 537 -22.06 -31.58 -0.04
C GLN A 537 -21.84 -31.04 1.37
N ASP A 538 -20.68 -30.39 1.60
CA ASP A 538 -20.37 -29.76 2.90
C ASP A 538 -21.37 -28.64 3.22
N ALA A 539 -21.74 -27.80 2.25
CA ALA A 539 -22.73 -26.74 2.43
C ALA A 539 -24.13 -27.27 2.74
N ALA A 540 -24.53 -28.35 2.10
CA ALA A 540 -25.82 -29.02 2.38
C ALA A 540 -25.83 -29.66 3.77
N ALA A 541 -24.73 -30.29 4.18
CA ALA A 541 -24.60 -30.89 5.51
C ALA A 541 -24.61 -29.81 6.62
N HIS A 542 -23.95 -28.68 6.39
CA HIS A 542 -23.94 -27.53 7.33
C HIS A 542 -25.36 -26.94 7.48
N ARG A 543 -26.05 -26.68 6.37
CA ARG A 543 -27.44 -26.18 6.42
C ARG A 543 -28.38 -27.11 7.19
N ARG A 544 -28.26 -28.43 7.01
CA ARG A 544 -29.05 -29.39 7.78
C ARG A 544 -28.81 -29.27 9.29
N ARG A 545 -27.56 -29.14 9.72
CA ARG A 545 -27.22 -28.97 11.14
C ARG A 545 -27.76 -27.65 11.71
N VAL A 546 -27.60 -26.53 11.00
CA VAL A 546 -28.15 -25.24 11.43
C VAL A 546 -29.67 -25.28 11.55
N ASN A 547 -30.36 -25.91 10.58
CA ASN A 547 -31.82 -26.05 10.64
C ASN A 547 -32.28 -26.94 11.81
N ALA A 548 -31.53 -27.99 12.13
CA ALA A 548 -31.82 -28.84 13.29
C ALA A 548 -31.65 -28.07 14.61
N GLU A 549 -30.60 -27.26 14.76
CA GLU A 549 -30.42 -26.41 15.93
C GLU A 549 -31.50 -25.32 16.06
N LEU A 550 -31.94 -24.74 14.95
CA LEU A 550 -33.03 -23.77 14.94
C LEU A 550 -34.36 -24.44 15.36
N ALA A 551 -34.64 -25.66 14.87
CA ALA A 551 -35.83 -26.43 15.27
C ALA A 551 -35.80 -26.73 16.79
N ALA A 552 -34.67 -27.22 17.31
CA ALA A 552 -34.52 -27.51 18.74
C ALA A 552 -34.71 -26.26 19.62
N LEU A 553 -34.29 -25.09 19.15
CA LEU A 553 -34.51 -23.83 19.86
C LEU A 553 -35.99 -23.39 19.87
N HIS A 554 -36.76 -23.74 18.85
CA HIS A 554 -38.20 -23.46 18.79
C HIS A 554 -39.02 -24.43 19.65
N GLU A 555 -38.57 -25.69 19.80
CA GLU A 555 -39.23 -26.72 20.61
C GLU A 555 -38.97 -26.56 22.13
N THR A 556 -37.97 -25.78 22.54
CA THR A 556 -37.67 -25.54 23.96
C THR A 556 -38.62 -24.46 24.53
N PRO A 557 -39.52 -24.79 25.49
CA PRO A 557 -40.49 -23.85 26.04
C PRO A 557 -39.80 -22.64 26.71
N PRO A 558 -40.39 -21.43 26.66
CA PRO A 558 -39.79 -20.20 27.19
C PRO A 558 -39.52 -20.22 28.73
N ALA A 559 -40.09 -21.16 29.48
CA ALA A 559 -39.90 -21.30 30.92
C ALA A 559 -38.52 -21.82 31.36
N SER A 560 -37.70 -22.37 30.46
CA SER A 560 -36.32 -22.79 30.78
C SER A 560 -35.25 -21.70 30.53
N ARG A 561 -35.67 -20.53 30.08
CA ARG A 561 -34.79 -19.36 29.92
C ARG A 561 -34.73 -18.57 31.24
N ALA A 562 -34.27 -19.17 32.34
CA ALA A 562 -33.96 -18.42 33.54
C ALA A 562 -32.95 -17.33 33.26
N PRO A 563 -33.18 -16.06 33.70
CA PRO A 563 -32.18 -15.00 33.53
C PRO A 563 -30.92 -15.41 34.28
N ALA A 564 -29.79 -15.30 33.62
CA ALA A 564 -28.49 -15.43 34.28
C ALA A 564 -28.41 -14.39 35.37
N THR A 565 -28.48 -14.83 36.61
CA THR A 565 -28.26 -14.01 37.81
C THR A 565 -26.94 -13.28 37.65
N THR A 566 -27.02 -11.97 37.71
CA THR A 566 -25.90 -11.03 37.88
C THR A 566 -25.15 -11.41 39.16
N ALA A 567 -23.88 -11.77 39.01
CA ALA A 567 -22.84 -11.74 40.03
C ALA A 567 -21.52 -11.28 39.37
#